data_71802b832740c6a7d44edf5cc640dd23
#
_entry.id   71802b832740c6a7d44edf5cc640dd23
#
_cell.length_a   1.000
_cell.length_b   1.000
_cell.length_c   1.000
_cell.angle_alpha   90.00
_cell.angle_beta   90.00
_cell.angle_gamma   90.00
#
_symmetry.space_group_name_H-M   'P 1'
#
loop_
_entity.id
_entity.type
_entity.pdbx_description
1 polymer ?
#
loop_
_entity_poly.entity_id
_entity_poly.type
_entity_poly.pdbx_seq_one_letter_code
_entity_poly.pdbx_strand_id
1 'polypeptide(L)'
;NINDLIKVNKIPKEVFSIFLSKINDEGYLEDWVINQHYEIKDIREKTEKQKKEITDEYNEKTIQLESEYKKKEEENKSNLASLEKEYQEGRLKCDEIRKEYNEIKLQKDNAEKELNEVNQKLSDSLEKTQSLLENSKKKILLLAQLGVIERDDAYNLLNKETPHNVVPPFTGSPEEAIDQIQFAIYNKGSLYSKSLLRNFCALLNTYDLILFAGDSGIGKTNLVKRFAEAVGGVSKIIPVKPNWTSSDDIIGYYNPLEKRYVSTPFLDAIYEAQENPNKLFLICLDEMNLARIEYYFADFLCKLEERSEDPLLELYSENEDKFVSDNTYELVDKLSSSIEVDSTFLEDGTTKTYTTIDPQINKNISDLRKIHSKWRRENKVKIPQNIRFIGTLNVDDTTYYLSPKILDRVHIIKFENPIFIDRKAIEEEINSDIEGSLTINPRSFFDPRANYPDFFTKQDSSLVERLVSLSKRLSGLSLSYGARVINQSLLYSESMKKFGEVNEDAIFNNILLQKVFPRLLVDGSDYASDGSSKTKIEVLDEIYTYLKTEFNESDALSCLKELERVINRAKNGNSQINYWIR
;
A
#
# COMPACT_ATOMS: atom_id res chain seq x y z
N ASN A 1 -1.02 -17.08 -29.30
CA ASN A 1 0.37 -17.39 -29.69
C ASN A 1 1.11 -16.06 -29.81
N ILE A 2 2.13 -15.84 -28.98
CA ILE A 2 2.88 -14.56 -28.88
C ILE A 2 3.49 -14.18 -30.25
N ASN A 3 3.90 -15.17 -31.02
CA ASN A 3 4.46 -14.95 -32.36
C ASN A 3 3.46 -14.39 -33.38
N ASP A 4 2.16 -14.63 -33.21
CA ASP A 4 1.13 -14.14 -34.12
C ASP A 4 0.74 -12.68 -33.77
N LEU A 5 0.88 -12.29 -32.51
CA LEU A 5 0.64 -10.92 -32.05
C LEU A 5 1.79 -9.96 -32.42
N ILE A 6 3.01 -10.47 -32.49
CA ILE A 6 4.19 -9.70 -32.90
C ILE A 6 4.21 -9.43 -34.43
N LYS A 7 3.66 -10.33 -35.25
CA LYS A 7 3.58 -10.18 -36.70
C LYS A 7 2.61 -9.09 -37.19
N VAL A 8 1.67 -8.67 -36.37
CA VAL A 8 0.59 -7.74 -36.75
C VAL A 8 0.92 -6.26 -36.43
N ASN A 9 2.12 -5.87 -36.25
CA ASN A 9 2.64 -4.48 -36.30
C ASN A 9 1.73 -3.34 -35.75
N LYS A 10 0.76 -3.62 -34.86
CA LYS A 10 -0.28 -2.67 -34.43
C LYS A 10 -0.60 -2.69 -32.95
N ILE A 11 0.26 -3.25 -32.09
CA ILE A 11 -0.02 -3.22 -30.65
C ILE A 11 0.66 -1.99 -30.05
N PRO A 12 -0.09 -1.03 -29.49
CA PRO A 12 0.49 0.09 -28.75
C PRO A 12 1.31 -0.40 -27.54
N LYS A 13 2.30 0.37 -27.14
CA LYS A 13 3.22 0.08 -26.02
C LYS A 13 2.45 -0.24 -24.72
N GLU A 14 1.36 0.47 -24.52
CA GLU A 14 0.45 0.36 -23.38
C GLU A 14 -0.26 -1.00 -23.32
N VAL A 15 -0.69 -1.53 -24.45
CA VAL A 15 -1.36 -2.84 -24.54
C VAL A 15 -0.39 -3.99 -24.30
N PHE A 16 0.83 -3.84 -24.77
CA PHE A 16 1.87 -4.85 -24.54
C PHE A 16 2.33 -4.89 -23.08
N SER A 17 2.42 -3.72 -22.41
CA SER A 17 2.74 -3.66 -20.99
C SER A 17 1.65 -4.29 -20.10
N ILE A 18 0.37 -4.11 -20.44
CA ILE A 18 -0.77 -4.72 -19.77
C ILE A 18 -0.78 -6.24 -19.94
N PHE A 19 -0.38 -6.73 -21.11
CA PHE A 19 -0.30 -8.17 -21.37
C PHE A 19 0.82 -8.83 -20.54
N LEU A 20 1.99 -8.20 -20.45
CA LEU A 20 3.12 -8.68 -19.66
C LEU A 20 2.86 -8.58 -18.15
N SER A 21 2.18 -7.55 -17.66
CA SER A 21 1.84 -7.45 -16.24
C SER A 21 0.86 -8.53 -15.78
N LYS A 22 -0.03 -9.00 -16.68
CA LYS A 22 -0.93 -10.13 -16.39
C LYS A 22 -0.25 -11.50 -16.34
N ILE A 23 0.91 -11.65 -16.99
CA ILE A 23 1.65 -12.91 -17.02
C ILE A 23 2.63 -13.02 -15.85
N ASN A 24 2.96 -11.90 -15.21
CA ASN A 24 4.05 -11.79 -14.27
C ASN A 24 3.59 -11.50 -12.82
N ASP A 25 2.94 -12.47 -12.18
CA ASP A 25 2.61 -12.36 -10.74
C ASP A 25 3.85 -12.35 -9.80
N GLU A 26 5.07 -12.51 -10.34
CA GLU A 26 6.31 -12.54 -9.55
C GLU A 26 7.41 -11.53 -9.98
N GLY A 27 7.08 -10.50 -10.75
CA GLY A 27 7.93 -9.30 -10.84
C GLY A 27 9.24 -9.40 -11.63
N TYR A 28 9.43 -10.36 -12.57
CA TYR A 28 10.71 -10.57 -13.27
C TYR A 28 10.73 -10.26 -14.78
N LEU A 29 9.68 -9.71 -15.36
CA LEU A 29 9.72 -9.22 -16.74
C LEU A 29 9.84 -7.70 -16.74
N GLU A 30 11.06 -7.25 -16.57
CA GLU A 30 11.43 -5.83 -16.53
C GLU A 30 11.06 -5.06 -17.82
N ASP A 31 10.82 -3.78 -17.68
CA ASP A 31 10.72 -2.74 -18.71
C ASP A 31 11.71 -2.90 -19.90
N TRP A 32 12.80 -3.61 -19.70
CA TRP A 32 13.84 -3.91 -20.67
C TRP A 32 13.33 -4.67 -21.90
N VAL A 33 12.46 -5.70 -21.74
CA VAL A 33 11.96 -6.48 -22.89
C VAL A 33 11.03 -5.64 -23.77
N ILE A 34 10.25 -4.77 -23.14
CA ILE A 34 9.34 -3.85 -23.82
C ILE A 34 10.14 -2.80 -24.59
N ASN A 35 11.14 -2.21 -23.96
CA ASN A 35 11.97 -1.18 -24.58
C ASN A 35 12.78 -1.74 -25.75
N GLN A 36 13.34 -2.94 -25.66
CA GLN A 36 14.07 -3.59 -26.75
C GLN A 36 13.18 -3.83 -27.98
N HIS A 37 11.92 -4.21 -27.80
CA HIS A 37 11.01 -4.43 -28.93
C HIS A 37 10.72 -3.13 -29.71
N TYR A 38 10.54 -2.01 -28.98
CA TYR A 38 10.29 -0.71 -29.62
C TYR A 38 11.55 -0.12 -30.24
N GLU A 39 12.73 -0.30 -29.67
CA GLU A 39 14.01 0.09 -30.28
C GLU A 39 14.28 -0.65 -31.59
N ILE A 40 13.98 -1.95 -31.62
CA ILE A 40 14.10 -2.74 -32.86
C ILE A 40 13.18 -2.22 -33.98
N LYS A 41 11.97 -1.81 -33.62
CA LYS A 41 11.00 -1.25 -34.57
C LYS A 41 11.46 0.09 -35.11
N ASP A 42 11.93 0.99 -34.24
CA ASP A 42 12.42 2.32 -34.61
C ASP A 42 13.67 2.24 -35.53
N ILE A 43 14.57 1.29 -35.24
CA ILE A 43 15.73 1.01 -36.09
C ILE A 43 15.31 0.49 -37.50
N ARG A 44 14.30 -0.38 -37.58
CA ARG A 44 13.80 -0.89 -38.87
C ARG A 44 13.16 0.20 -39.71
N GLU A 45 12.30 1.03 -39.12
CA GLU A 45 11.64 2.13 -39.84
C GLU A 45 12.63 3.19 -40.32
N LYS A 46 13.65 3.52 -39.52
CA LYS A 46 14.75 4.42 -39.92
C LYS A 46 15.60 3.82 -41.04
N THR A 47 15.85 2.52 -40.98
CA THR A 47 16.64 1.82 -42.00
C THR A 47 15.89 1.72 -43.34
N GLU A 48 14.58 1.46 -43.35
CA GLU A 48 13.77 1.45 -44.58
C GLU A 48 13.62 2.85 -45.20
N LYS A 49 13.47 3.89 -44.37
CA LYS A 49 13.40 5.26 -44.83
C LYS A 49 14.72 5.72 -45.44
N GLN A 50 15.84 5.42 -44.78
CA GLN A 50 17.19 5.70 -45.32
C GLN A 50 17.48 4.91 -46.61
N LYS A 51 17.00 3.66 -46.69
CA LYS A 51 17.17 2.84 -47.88
C LYS A 51 16.40 3.41 -49.08
N LYS A 52 15.21 3.97 -48.84
CA LYS A 52 14.41 4.62 -49.90
C LYS A 52 15.03 5.94 -50.36
N GLU A 53 15.47 6.77 -49.42
CA GLU A 53 16.17 8.04 -49.74
C GLU A 53 17.48 7.79 -50.50
N ILE A 54 18.25 6.77 -50.09
CA ILE A 54 19.49 6.37 -50.82
C ILE A 54 19.16 5.86 -52.23
N THR A 55 18.03 5.15 -52.41
CA THR A 55 17.64 4.64 -53.74
C THR A 55 17.21 5.78 -54.68
N ASP A 56 16.47 6.74 -54.16
CA ASP A 56 16.02 7.90 -54.93
C ASP A 56 17.19 8.84 -55.25
N GLU A 57 18.12 9.08 -54.32
CA GLU A 57 19.37 9.81 -54.60
C GLU A 57 20.26 9.10 -55.62
N TYR A 58 20.31 7.77 -55.60
CA TYR A 58 21.09 7.00 -56.57
C TYR A 58 20.50 7.10 -57.99
N ASN A 59 19.15 7.06 -58.09
CA ASN A 59 18.48 7.20 -59.39
C ASN A 59 18.64 8.61 -59.99
N GLU A 60 18.53 9.66 -59.17
CA GLU A 60 18.77 11.04 -59.63
C GLU A 60 20.23 11.27 -60.08
N LYS A 61 21.20 10.76 -59.31
CA LYS A 61 22.61 10.84 -59.68
C LYS A 61 22.93 10.03 -60.96
N THR A 62 22.28 8.90 -61.13
CA THR A 62 22.49 8.09 -62.37
C THR A 62 21.99 8.80 -63.57
N ILE A 63 20.83 9.47 -63.50
CA ILE A 63 20.27 10.25 -64.62
C ILE A 63 21.15 11.48 -64.95
N GLN A 64 21.68 12.14 -63.93
CA GLN A 64 22.62 13.25 -64.14
C GLN A 64 23.96 12.78 -64.72
N LEU A 65 24.48 11.65 -64.28
CA LEU A 65 25.71 11.05 -64.77
C LEU A 65 25.61 10.62 -66.23
N GLU A 66 24.45 10.10 -66.68
CA GLU A 66 24.23 9.78 -68.08
C GLU A 66 24.25 11.03 -69.00
N SER A 67 23.79 12.16 -68.49
CA SER A 67 23.82 13.44 -69.21
C SER A 67 25.20 14.12 -69.19
N GLU A 68 25.99 13.93 -68.20
CA GLU A 68 27.33 14.49 -68.01
C GLU A 68 28.45 13.58 -68.55
N TYR A 69 28.14 12.30 -68.78
CA TYR A 69 29.12 11.28 -69.19
C TYR A 69 29.88 11.62 -70.49
N LYS A 70 29.27 12.40 -71.36
CA LYS A 70 29.92 12.86 -72.60
C LYS A 70 30.92 14.01 -72.45
N LYS A 71 31.03 14.63 -71.29
CA LYS A 71 31.89 15.81 -71.04
C LYS A 71 33.05 15.59 -70.09
N LYS A 72 33.11 14.48 -69.37
CA LYS A 72 34.05 14.34 -68.20
C LYS A 72 34.71 12.98 -68.10
N GLU A 73 35.49 12.58 -69.17
CA GLU A 73 36.30 11.35 -69.06
C GLU A 73 37.46 11.44 -68.04
N GLU A 74 37.90 12.65 -67.71
CA GLU A 74 39.00 12.87 -66.74
C GLU A 74 38.54 13.06 -65.30
N GLU A 75 37.31 13.52 -65.03
CA GLU A 75 36.75 13.62 -63.70
C GLU A 75 36.28 12.27 -63.15
N ASN A 76 36.08 11.29 -64.02
CA ASN A 76 35.53 9.98 -63.60
C ASN A 76 36.46 9.14 -62.71
N LYS A 77 37.79 9.34 -62.81
CA LYS A 77 38.73 8.58 -61.97
C LYS A 77 38.68 9.01 -60.49
N SER A 78 38.46 10.29 -60.20
CA SER A 78 38.35 10.77 -58.81
C SER A 78 37.00 10.45 -58.21
N ASN A 79 35.91 10.42 -59.00
CA ASN A 79 34.57 10.07 -58.54
C ASN A 79 34.42 8.57 -58.31
N LEU A 80 35.07 7.71 -59.03
CA LEU A 80 35.10 6.27 -58.81
C LEU A 80 35.73 5.92 -57.44
N ALA A 81 36.82 6.58 -57.10
CA ALA A 81 37.48 6.37 -55.83
C ALA A 81 36.62 6.82 -54.62
N SER A 82 35.80 7.91 -54.78
CA SER A 82 34.87 8.34 -53.77
C SER A 82 33.65 7.41 -53.63
N LEU A 83 33.14 6.90 -54.79
CA LEU A 83 32.06 5.93 -54.79
C LEU A 83 32.47 4.57 -54.20
N GLU A 84 33.69 4.12 -54.47
CA GLU A 84 34.24 2.91 -53.84
C GLU A 84 34.37 3.08 -52.33
N LYS A 85 34.73 4.28 -51.89
CA LYS A 85 34.83 4.58 -50.47
C LYS A 85 33.44 4.59 -49.78
N GLU A 86 32.46 5.24 -50.43
CA GLU A 86 31.07 5.22 -49.94
C GLU A 86 30.46 3.81 -49.96
N TYR A 87 30.75 3.01 -50.97
CA TYR A 87 30.34 1.61 -51.04
C TYR A 87 30.97 0.77 -49.91
N GLN A 88 32.26 0.99 -49.61
CA GLN A 88 32.95 0.32 -48.52
C GLN A 88 32.38 0.77 -47.16
N GLU A 89 32.08 2.06 -47.00
CA GLU A 89 31.44 2.58 -45.78
C GLU A 89 30.00 2.04 -45.63
N GLY A 90 29.23 1.97 -46.70
CA GLY A 90 27.89 1.37 -46.72
C GLY A 90 27.90 -0.12 -46.37
N ARG A 91 28.90 -0.84 -46.87
CA ARG A 91 29.09 -2.27 -46.60
C ARG A 91 29.49 -2.52 -45.14
N LEU A 92 30.34 -1.66 -44.57
CA LEU A 92 30.72 -1.73 -43.17
C LEU A 92 29.50 -1.49 -42.25
N LYS A 93 28.66 -0.50 -42.58
CA LYS A 93 27.42 -0.25 -41.86
C LYS A 93 26.42 -1.42 -41.94
N CYS A 94 26.31 -2.06 -43.11
CA CYS A 94 25.48 -3.26 -43.24
C CYS A 94 26.01 -4.45 -42.42
N ASP A 95 27.31 -4.60 -42.30
CA ASP A 95 27.92 -5.66 -41.49
C ASP A 95 27.80 -5.38 -40.00
N GLU A 96 27.82 -4.12 -39.55
CA GLU A 96 27.52 -3.70 -38.18
C GLU A 96 26.07 -3.99 -37.81
N ILE A 97 25.12 -3.55 -38.66
CA ILE A 97 23.67 -3.82 -38.44
C ILE A 97 23.39 -5.33 -38.42
N ARG A 98 24.09 -6.11 -39.21
CA ARG A 98 23.94 -7.58 -39.21
C ARG A 98 24.50 -8.24 -37.96
N LYS A 99 25.53 -7.67 -37.34
CA LYS A 99 26.03 -8.10 -36.02
C LYS A 99 25.03 -7.78 -34.91
N GLU A 100 24.54 -6.54 -34.88
CA GLU A 100 23.52 -6.11 -33.93
C GLU A 100 22.24 -6.95 -34.05
N TYR A 101 21.78 -7.22 -35.25
CA TYR A 101 20.63 -8.10 -35.47
C TYR A 101 20.84 -9.51 -34.89
N ASN A 102 22.04 -10.08 -35.09
CA ASN A 102 22.34 -11.40 -34.57
C ASN A 102 22.42 -11.42 -33.01
N GLU A 103 22.96 -10.35 -32.42
CA GLU A 103 23.00 -10.20 -30.95
C GLU A 103 21.60 -10.08 -30.36
N ILE A 104 20.74 -9.26 -30.97
CA ILE A 104 19.34 -9.09 -30.55
C ILE A 104 18.55 -10.39 -30.73
N LYS A 105 18.79 -11.13 -31.82
CA LYS A 105 18.18 -12.44 -32.02
C LYS A 105 18.58 -13.46 -30.92
N LEU A 106 19.86 -13.47 -30.55
CA LEU A 106 20.34 -14.32 -29.47
C LEU A 106 19.72 -13.94 -28.14
N GLN A 107 19.58 -12.64 -27.85
CA GLN A 107 18.93 -12.16 -26.64
C GLN A 107 17.45 -12.57 -26.60
N LYS A 108 16.75 -12.48 -27.73
CA LYS A 108 15.36 -12.93 -27.86
C LYS A 108 15.22 -14.43 -27.58
N ASP A 109 16.07 -15.24 -28.19
CA ASP A 109 16.05 -16.70 -28.02
C ASP A 109 16.34 -17.10 -26.55
N ASN A 110 17.20 -16.36 -25.86
CA ASN A 110 17.45 -16.54 -24.42
C ASN A 110 16.24 -16.13 -23.58
N ALA A 111 15.62 -14.99 -23.86
CA ALA A 111 14.41 -14.55 -23.15
C ALA A 111 13.23 -15.51 -23.35
N GLU A 112 13.08 -16.11 -24.54
CA GLU A 112 12.07 -17.15 -24.79
C GLU A 112 12.34 -18.44 -23.99
N LYS A 113 13.61 -18.80 -23.81
CA LYS A 113 13.98 -19.95 -22.94
C LYS A 113 13.65 -19.66 -21.48
N GLU A 114 14.03 -18.49 -20.96
CA GLU A 114 13.72 -18.09 -19.60
C GLU A 114 12.20 -18.05 -19.36
N LEU A 115 11.44 -17.52 -20.32
CA LEU A 115 9.97 -17.51 -20.26
C LEU A 115 9.38 -18.93 -20.17
N ASN A 116 9.89 -19.85 -20.97
CA ASN A 116 9.45 -21.23 -20.94
C ASN A 116 9.78 -21.94 -19.62
N GLU A 117 10.97 -21.67 -19.04
CA GLU A 117 11.33 -22.19 -17.71
C GLU A 117 10.44 -21.65 -16.60
N VAL A 118 10.09 -20.35 -16.65
CA VAL A 118 9.17 -19.73 -15.69
C VAL A 118 7.76 -20.32 -15.84
N ASN A 119 7.27 -20.51 -17.07
CA ASN A 119 5.97 -21.12 -17.31
C ASN A 119 5.91 -22.58 -16.84
N GLN A 120 6.99 -23.31 -16.98
CA GLN A 120 7.07 -24.68 -16.49
C GLN A 120 7.05 -24.73 -14.95
N LYS A 121 7.84 -23.88 -14.29
CA LYS A 121 7.82 -23.74 -12.83
C LYS A 121 6.46 -23.32 -12.29
N LEU A 122 5.75 -22.44 -13.01
CA LEU A 122 4.39 -22.01 -12.67
C LEU A 122 3.40 -23.19 -12.79
N SER A 123 3.49 -23.97 -13.86
CA SER A 123 2.67 -25.17 -14.07
C SER A 123 2.88 -26.20 -12.96
N ASP A 124 4.15 -26.49 -12.63
CA ASP A 124 4.52 -27.42 -11.56
C ASP A 124 4.01 -26.93 -10.18
N SER A 125 4.07 -25.62 -9.94
CA SER A 125 3.56 -25.00 -8.72
C SER A 125 2.02 -25.08 -8.64
N LEU A 126 1.31 -24.87 -9.75
CA LEU A 126 -0.14 -25.00 -9.83
C LEU A 126 -0.58 -26.44 -9.56
N GLU A 127 0.09 -27.43 -10.14
CA GLU A 127 -0.22 -28.84 -9.92
C GLU A 127 0.01 -29.25 -8.46
N LYS A 128 1.12 -28.80 -7.85
CA LYS A 128 1.36 -28.98 -6.41
C LYS A 128 0.28 -28.34 -5.56
N THR A 129 -0.13 -27.13 -5.89
CA THR A 129 -1.17 -26.40 -5.15
C THR A 129 -2.51 -27.10 -5.26
N GLN A 130 -2.89 -27.61 -6.44
CA GLN A 130 -4.11 -28.39 -6.63
C GLN A 130 -4.08 -29.69 -5.83
N SER A 131 -2.98 -30.42 -5.85
CA SER A 131 -2.83 -31.66 -5.06
C SER A 131 -2.91 -31.42 -3.56
N LEU A 132 -2.33 -30.32 -3.06
CA LEU A 132 -2.44 -29.89 -1.66
C LEU A 132 -3.87 -29.52 -1.29
N LEU A 133 -4.58 -28.83 -2.18
CA LEU A 133 -5.96 -28.43 -1.98
C LEU A 133 -6.88 -29.67 -1.89
N GLU A 134 -6.73 -30.63 -2.80
CA GLU A 134 -7.49 -31.88 -2.75
C GLU A 134 -7.22 -32.69 -1.48
N ASN A 135 -5.95 -32.76 -1.07
CA ASN A 135 -5.58 -33.43 0.17
C ASN A 135 -6.18 -32.72 1.40
N SER A 136 -6.17 -31.38 1.42
CA SER A 136 -6.80 -30.58 2.47
C SER A 136 -8.32 -30.79 2.52
N LYS A 137 -9.00 -30.83 1.37
CA LYS A 137 -10.43 -31.14 1.27
C LYS A 137 -10.76 -32.52 1.85
N LYS A 138 -9.97 -33.53 1.52
CA LYS A 138 -10.12 -34.88 2.08
C LYS A 138 -9.96 -34.89 3.60
N LYS A 139 -8.98 -34.16 4.14
CA LYS A 139 -8.78 -34.06 5.59
C LYS A 139 -9.93 -33.34 6.30
N ILE A 140 -10.50 -32.28 5.71
CA ILE A 140 -11.68 -31.58 6.25
C ILE A 140 -12.89 -32.52 6.29
N LEU A 141 -13.16 -33.26 5.21
CA LEU A 141 -14.24 -34.25 5.16
C LEU A 141 -14.04 -35.34 6.21
N LEU A 142 -12.81 -35.85 6.37
CA LEU A 142 -12.48 -36.81 7.40
C LEU A 142 -12.78 -36.27 8.81
N LEU A 143 -12.36 -35.06 9.12
CA LEU A 143 -12.59 -34.44 10.43
C LEU A 143 -14.08 -34.24 10.72
N ALA A 144 -14.88 -33.90 9.70
CA ALA A 144 -16.33 -33.80 9.82
C ALA A 144 -16.97 -35.18 10.02
N GLN A 145 -16.57 -36.19 9.23
CA GLN A 145 -17.02 -37.55 9.34
C GLN A 145 -16.71 -38.19 10.69
N LEU A 146 -15.59 -37.81 11.30
CA LEU A 146 -15.17 -38.23 12.64
C LEU A 146 -15.84 -37.41 13.75
N GLY A 147 -16.65 -36.40 13.43
CA GLY A 147 -17.30 -35.51 14.38
C GLY A 147 -16.29 -34.70 15.23
N VAL A 148 -15.14 -34.39 14.63
CA VAL A 148 -14.14 -33.47 15.21
C VAL A 148 -14.54 -32.02 14.92
N ILE A 149 -15.02 -31.74 13.71
CA ILE A 149 -15.61 -30.45 13.32
C ILE A 149 -17.09 -30.64 13.02
N GLU A 150 -17.88 -29.58 13.18
CA GLU A 150 -19.29 -29.62 12.83
C GLU A 150 -19.45 -29.66 11.30
N ARG A 151 -20.54 -30.29 10.83
CA ARG A 151 -20.83 -30.46 9.42
C ARG A 151 -20.97 -29.12 8.70
N ASP A 152 -21.66 -28.16 9.32
CA ASP A 152 -21.87 -26.83 8.78
C ASP A 152 -20.55 -26.07 8.65
N ASP A 153 -19.64 -26.23 9.60
CA ASP A 153 -18.30 -25.65 9.55
C ASP A 153 -17.48 -26.25 8.40
N ALA A 154 -17.53 -27.57 8.23
CA ALA A 154 -16.85 -28.25 7.13
C ALA A 154 -17.42 -27.81 5.77
N TYR A 155 -18.76 -27.71 5.66
CA TYR A 155 -19.42 -27.22 4.45
C TYR A 155 -19.00 -25.79 4.12
N ASN A 156 -18.98 -24.91 5.11
CA ASN A 156 -18.53 -23.52 4.96
C ASN A 156 -17.04 -23.43 4.56
N LEU A 157 -16.17 -24.27 5.13
CA LEU A 157 -14.75 -24.32 4.79
C LEU A 157 -14.51 -24.82 3.35
N LEU A 158 -15.28 -25.81 2.90
CA LEU A 158 -15.14 -26.40 1.56
C LEU A 158 -15.76 -25.56 0.45
N ASN A 159 -16.85 -24.86 0.77
CA ASN A 159 -17.58 -23.99 -0.16
C ASN A 159 -17.24 -22.50 0.03
N LYS A 160 -16.29 -22.20 0.90
CA LYS A 160 -15.73 -20.85 0.95
C LYS A 160 -15.11 -20.59 -0.42
N GLU A 161 -15.89 -19.98 -1.29
CA GLU A 161 -15.37 -19.47 -2.56
C GLU A 161 -14.14 -18.65 -2.19
N THR A 162 -12.97 -19.15 -2.56
CA THR A 162 -11.81 -18.28 -2.62
C THR A 162 -12.23 -17.17 -3.56
N PRO A 163 -12.33 -15.93 -3.12
CA PRO A 163 -12.74 -14.85 -3.99
C PRO A 163 -11.64 -14.63 -5.03
N HIS A 164 -11.62 -15.45 -6.07
CA HIS A 164 -10.85 -15.24 -7.28
C HIS A 164 -11.50 -14.16 -8.17
N ASN A 165 -12.14 -13.19 -7.57
CA ASN A 165 -12.31 -11.92 -8.23
C ASN A 165 -10.91 -11.29 -8.25
N VAL A 166 -10.15 -11.67 -9.27
CA VAL A 166 -8.97 -10.91 -9.69
C VAL A 166 -9.52 -9.54 -10.09
N VAL A 167 -9.56 -8.64 -9.13
CA VAL A 167 -9.88 -7.25 -9.40
C VAL A 167 -8.80 -6.78 -10.37
N PRO A 168 -9.16 -6.37 -11.60
CA PRO A 168 -8.17 -5.87 -12.53
C PRO A 168 -7.46 -4.69 -11.85
N PRO A 169 -6.13 -4.59 -11.99
CA PRO A 169 -5.40 -3.48 -11.42
C PRO A 169 -5.95 -2.17 -11.98
N PHE A 170 -6.12 -1.18 -11.14
CA PHE A 170 -6.48 0.17 -11.59
C PHE A 170 -5.41 0.67 -12.56
N THR A 171 -5.83 1.08 -13.75
CA THR A 171 -4.92 1.48 -14.85
C THR A 171 -4.82 3.00 -15.02
N GLY A 172 -5.65 3.77 -14.30
CA GLY A 172 -5.64 5.24 -14.32
C GLY A 172 -4.52 5.84 -13.47
N SER A 173 -4.37 7.14 -13.57
CA SER A 173 -3.46 7.89 -12.69
C SER A 173 -3.97 7.89 -11.23
N PRO A 174 -3.09 8.05 -10.24
CA PRO A 174 -3.51 8.21 -8.85
C PRO A 174 -4.46 9.40 -8.61
N GLU A 175 -4.36 10.44 -9.43
CA GLU A 175 -5.25 11.61 -9.38
C GLU A 175 -6.65 11.27 -9.88
N GLU A 176 -6.77 10.54 -10.99
CA GLU A 176 -8.06 10.03 -11.50
C GLU A 176 -8.74 9.11 -10.48
N ALA A 177 -7.95 8.30 -9.74
CA ALA A 177 -8.48 7.47 -8.68
C ALA A 177 -9.12 8.32 -7.56
N ILE A 178 -8.51 9.44 -7.18
CA ILE A 178 -9.05 10.35 -6.16
C ILE A 178 -10.37 10.95 -6.63
N ASP A 179 -10.48 11.35 -7.91
CA ASP A 179 -11.70 11.86 -8.48
C ASP A 179 -12.83 10.82 -8.46
N GLN A 180 -12.51 9.57 -8.83
CA GLN A 180 -13.47 8.45 -8.75
C GLN A 180 -13.90 8.15 -7.32
N ILE A 181 -12.97 8.19 -6.36
CA ILE A 181 -13.26 7.98 -4.93
C ILE A 181 -14.19 9.10 -4.44
N GLN A 182 -13.89 10.37 -4.76
CA GLN A 182 -14.71 11.51 -4.36
C GLN A 182 -16.12 11.39 -4.91
N PHE A 183 -16.28 11.09 -6.19
CA PHE A 183 -17.56 10.88 -6.85
C PHE A 183 -18.34 9.70 -6.23
N ALA A 184 -17.69 8.56 -5.99
CA ALA A 184 -18.32 7.40 -5.36
C ALA A 184 -18.81 7.69 -3.94
N ILE A 185 -18.07 8.47 -3.16
CA ILE A 185 -18.44 8.88 -1.80
C ILE A 185 -19.62 9.86 -1.86
N TYR A 186 -19.59 10.83 -2.79
CA TYR A 186 -20.67 11.79 -2.99
C TYR A 186 -22.00 11.13 -3.35
N ASN A 187 -21.98 10.16 -4.26
CA ASN A 187 -23.17 9.39 -4.63
C ASN A 187 -23.79 8.58 -3.48
N LYS A 188 -23.00 8.33 -2.42
CA LYS A 188 -23.45 7.69 -1.17
C LYS A 188 -23.88 8.71 -0.10
N GLY A 189 -24.03 9.97 -0.47
CA GLY A 189 -24.55 11.05 0.39
C GLY A 189 -23.53 11.59 1.38
N SER A 190 -22.22 11.43 1.15
CA SER A 190 -21.16 12.02 1.97
C SER A 190 -20.31 12.97 1.14
N LEU A 191 -19.87 14.07 1.74
CA LEU A 191 -19.13 15.12 1.05
C LEU A 191 -17.79 15.36 1.73
N TYR A 192 -16.69 15.13 0.97
CA TYR A 192 -15.32 15.40 1.39
C TYR A 192 -14.55 16.08 0.26
N SER A 193 -13.67 17.04 0.60
CA SER A 193 -12.86 17.74 -0.40
C SER A 193 -11.81 16.81 -1.04
N LYS A 194 -11.47 17.10 -2.29
CA LYS A 194 -10.41 16.38 -3.02
C LYS A 194 -9.07 16.44 -2.28
N SER A 195 -8.76 17.58 -1.65
CA SER A 195 -7.54 17.75 -0.85
C SER A 195 -7.49 16.83 0.37
N LEU A 196 -8.61 16.66 1.09
CA LEU A 196 -8.69 15.71 2.23
C LEU A 196 -8.52 14.26 1.76
N LEU A 197 -9.15 13.87 0.66
CA LEU A 197 -9.05 12.53 0.10
C LEU A 197 -7.64 12.24 -0.42
N ARG A 198 -6.99 13.20 -1.08
CA ARG A 198 -5.58 13.12 -1.51
C ARG A 198 -4.66 12.92 -0.31
N ASN A 199 -4.82 13.76 0.71
CA ASN A 199 -4.07 13.64 1.96
C ASN A 199 -4.28 12.27 2.61
N PHE A 200 -5.51 11.78 2.67
CA PHE A 200 -5.81 10.47 3.24
C PHE A 200 -5.18 9.33 2.43
N CYS A 201 -5.27 9.35 1.09
CA CYS A 201 -4.60 8.38 0.22
C CYS A 201 -3.08 8.37 0.43
N ALA A 202 -2.46 9.55 0.52
CA ALA A 202 -1.03 9.68 0.78
C ALA A 202 -0.64 9.08 2.15
N LEU A 203 -1.43 9.31 3.18
CA LEU A 203 -1.22 8.72 4.51
C LEU A 203 -1.42 7.20 4.51
N LEU A 204 -2.42 6.68 3.80
CA LEU A 204 -2.59 5.23 3.64
C LEU A 204 -1.37 4.58 2.97
N ASN A 205 -0.67 5.32 2.08
CA ASN A 205 0.55 4.84 1.44
C ASN A 205 1.76 4.80 2.39
N THR A 206 1.75 5.54 3.50
CA THR A 206 2.85 5.52 4.48
C THR A 206 2.83 4.30 5.40
N TYR A 207 1.71 3.60 5.56
CA TYR A 207 1.48 2.52 6.54
C TYR A 207 1.58 2.94 8.01
N ASP A 208 1.65 4.21 8.29
CA ASP A 208 1.63 4.72 9.66
C ASP A 208 0.21 4.72 10.23
N LEU A 209 0.09 4.77 11.56
CA LEU A 209 -1.19 4.96 12.21
C LEU A 209 -1.73 6.36 11.91
N ILE A 210 -2.97 6.43 11.43
CA ILE A 210 -3.66 7.67 11.13
C ILE A 210 -4.72 7.91 12.21
N LEU A 211 -4.70 9.09 12.81
CA LEU A 211 -5.69 9.48 13.82
C LEU A 211 -6.58 10.61 13.28
N PHE A 212 -7.88 10.40 13.33
CA PHE A 212 -8.90 11.41 13.01
C PHE A 212 -9.36 12.08 14.29
N ALA A 213 -9.04 13.36 14.45
CA ALA A 213 -9.37 14.15 15.62
C ALA A 213 -10.51 15.15 15.34
N GLY A 214 -11.38 15.38 16.31
CA GLY A 214 -12.43 16.37 16.24
C GLY A 214 -13.66 15.98 17.06
N ASP A 215 -14.70 16.83 17.05
CA ASP A 215 -15.91 16.65 17.85
C ASP A 215 -16.66 15.36 17.49
N SER A 216 -17.54 14.92 18.35
CA SER A 216 -18.41 13.78 18.05
C SER A 216 -19.38 14.10 16.92
N GLY A 217 -19.65 13.12 16.05
CA GLY A 217 -20.66 13.27 14.98
C GLY A 217 -20.23 14.03 13.71
N ILE A 218 -18.98 14.48 13.59
CA ILE A 218 -18.49 15.24 12.41
C ILE A 218 -18.08 14.37 11.21
N GLY A 219 -18.29 13.05 11.26
CA GLY A 219 -18.07 12.19 10.10
C GLY A 219 -16.72 11.46 10.07
N LYS A 220 -15.94 11.45 11.15
CA LYS A 220 -14.64 10.75 11.23
C LYS A 220 -14.73 9.29 10.81
N THR A 221 -15.52 8.50 11.52
CA THR A 221 -15.74 7.07 11.26
C THR A 221 -16.46 6.83 9.92
N ASN A 222 -17.31 7.79 9.51
CA ASN A 222 -18.00 7.71 8.23
C ASN A 222 -17.04 7.78 7.04
N LEU A 223 -15.97 8.61 7.09
CA LEU A 223 -14.95 8.65 6.04
C LEU A 223 -14.33 7.28 5.82
N VAL A 224 -13.97 6.56 6.90
CA VAL A 224 -13.37 5.22 6.81
C VAL A 224 -14.32 4.25 6.08
N LYS A 225 -15.60 4.23 6.46
CA LYS A 225 -16.61 3.37 5.84
C LYS A 225 -16.78 3.69 4.36
N ARG A 226 -17.04 4.97 4.05
CA ARG A 226 -17.32 5.40 2.67
C ARG A 226 -16.12 5.25 1.75
N PHE A 227 -14.93 5.51 2.26
CA PHE A 227 -13.70 5.28 1.51
C PHE A 227 -13.50 3.79 1.20
N ALA A 228 -13.61 2.91 2.21
CA ALA A 228 -13.50 1.47 1.99
C ALA A 228 -14.52 0.98 0.95
N GLU A 229 -15.77 1.41 1.06
CA GLU A 229 -16.82 1.09 0.08
C GLU A 229 -16.52 1.63 -1.32
N ALA A 230 -15.95 2.83 -1.43
CA ALA A 230 -15.62 3.45 -2.72
C ALA A 230 -14.51 2.70 -3.46
N VAL A 231 -13.58 2.09 -2.73
CA VAL A 231 -12.44 1.36 -3.32
C VAL A 231 -12.63 -0.15 -3.36
N GLY A 232 -13.82 -0.68 -3.06
CA GLY A 232 -14.09 -2.11 -2.98
C GLY A 232 -13.34 -2.82 -1.84
N GLY A 233 -12.90 -2.08 -0.83
CA GLY A 233 -12.22 -2.56 0.37
C GLY A 233 -13.20 -2.95 1.49
N VAL A 234 -12.64 -3.27 2.64
CA VAL A 234 -13.36 -3.66 3.86
C VAL A 234 -13.03 -2.70 4.99
N SER A 235 -14.03 -2.17 5.68
CA SER A 235 -13.85 -1.40 6.90
C SER A 235 -14.28 -2.22 8.12
N LYS A 236 -13.43 -2.28 9.15
CA LYS A 236 -13.71 -2.89 10.44
C LYS A 236 -13.64 -1.82 11.52
N ILE A 237 -14.79 -1.46 12.04
CA ILE A 237 -14.90 -0.43 13.10
C ILE A 237 -14.99 -1.13 14.44
N ILE A 238 -14.03 -0.86 15.32
CA ILE A 238 -13.86 -1.52 16.62
C ILE A 238 -13.91 -0.45 17.70
N PRO A 239 -14.95 -0.41 18.50
CA PRO A 239 -15.07 0.56 19.59
C PRO A 239 -14.08 0.23 20.71
N VAL A 240 -13.30 1.22 21.12
CA VAL A 240 -12.40 1.11 22.27
C VAL A 240 -13.23 1.23 23.56
N LYS A 241 -12.88 0.43 24.57
CA LYS A 241 -13.56 0.44 25.85
C LYS A 241 -12.73 1.16 26.90
N PRO A 242 -13.35 1.91 27.83
CA PRO A 242 -12.62 2.67 28.86
C PRO A 242 -11.75 1.80 29.80
N ASN A 243 -12.05 0.52 29.90
CA ASN A 243 -11.34 -0.45 30.75
C ASN A 243 -10.15 -1.14 30.08
N TRP A 244 -9.78 -0.76 28.84
CA TRP A 244 -8.61 -1.33 28.17
C TRP A 244 -7.32 -0.83 28.82
N THR A 245 -6.48 -1.76 29.29
CA THR A 245 -5.26 -1.46 30.04
C THR A 245 -4.03 -2.24 29.57
N SER A 246 -4.21 -3.23 28.69
CA SER A 246 -3.13 -4.08 28.19
C SER A 246 -3.35 -4.44 26.72
N SER A 247 -2.31 -4.96 26.06
CA SER A 247 -2.41 -5.49 24.70
C SER A 247 -3.38 -6.66 24.57
N ASP A 248 -3.61 -7.40 25.65
CA ASP A 248 -4.58 -8.50 25.68
C ASP A 248 -6.01 -8.03 25.39
N ASP A 249 -6.34 -6.80 25.74
CA ASP A 249 -7.66 -6.22 25.49
C ASP A 249 -7.95 -6.04 23.99
N ILE A 250 -6.91 -5.81 23.19
CA ILE A 250 -7.05 -5.58 21.73
C ILE A 250 -6.76 -6.84 20.91
N ILE A 251 -5.75 -7.64 21.29
CA ILE A 251 -5.38 -8.84 20.52
C ILE A 251 -6.02 -10.12 21.06
N GLY A 252 -6.46 -10.12 22.33
CA GLY A 252 -6.92 -11.30 23.06
C GLY A 252 -5.81 -11.93 23.87
N TYR A 253 -6.12 -13.04 24.49
CA TYR A 253 -5.20 -13.72 25.41
C TYR A 253 -5.33 -15.24 25.35
N TYR A 254 -4.27 -15.92 25.72
CA TYR A 254 -4.28 -17.36 25.91
C TYR A 254 -4.88 -17.72 27.26
N ASN A 255 -5.99 -18.50 27.25
CA ASN A 255 -6.61 -19.03 28.47
C ASN A 255 -5.99 -20.40 28.83
N PRO A 256 -5.14 -20.51 29.85
CA PRO A 256 -4.46 -21.75 30.19
C PRO A 256 -5.41 -22.83 30.74
N LEU A 257 -6.56 -22.46 31.31
CA LEU A 257 -7.54 -23.42 31.85
C LEU A 257 -8.29 -24.12 30.71
N GLU A 258 -8.73 -23.35 29.71
CA GLU A 258 -9.41 -23.87 28.54
C GLU A 258 -8.44 -24.29 27.43
N LYS A 259 -7.15 -23.97 27.60
CA LYS A 259 -6.07 -24.19 26.62
C LYS A 259 -6.43 -23.68 25.21
N ARG A 260 -7.11 -22.56 25.13
CA ARG A 260 -7.49 -21.90 23.89
C ARG A 260 -7.13 -20.43 23.90
N TYR A 261 -6.94 -19.88 22.71
CA TYR A 261 -6.77 -18.43 22.55
C TYR A 261 -8.14 -17.77 22.42
N VAL A 262 -8.40 -16.77 23.26
CA VAL A 262 -9.62 -15.95 23.20
C VAL A 262 -9.34 -14.76 22.30
N SER A 263 -9.81 -14.83 21.06
CA SER A 263 -9.61 -13.81 20.04
C SER A 263 -10.50 -12.59 20.26
N THR A 264 -10.12 -11.48 19.66
CA THR A 264 -10.90 -10.23 19.63
C THR A 264 -11.31 -9.90 18.20
N PRO A 265 -12.31 -9.03 18.00
CA PRO A 265 -12.68 -8.56 16.66
C PRO A 265 -11.51 -7.88 15.90
N PHE A 266 -10.54 -7.31 16.60
CA PHE A 266 -9.35 -6.72 16.01
C PHE A 266 -8.41 -7.79 15.43
N LEU A 267 -8.13 -8.82 16.19
CA LEU A 267 -7.31 -9.93 15.72
C LEU A 267 -8.01 -10.70 14.58
N ASP A 268 -9.32 -10.91 14.70
CA ASP A 268 -10.12 -11.55 13.64
C ASP A 268 -10.09 -10.77 12.34
N ALA A 269 -10.10 -9.43 12.40
CA ALA A 269 -9.97 -8.59 11.21
C ALA A 269 -8.58 -8.73 10.54
N ILE A 270 -7.51 -8.97 11.31
CA ILE A 270 -6.17 -9.24 10.75
C ILE A 270 -6.17 -10.57 10.00
N TYR A 271 -6.76 -11.63 10.57
CA TYR A 271 -6.86 -12.93 9.89
C TYR A 271 -7.72 -12.84 8.62
N GLU A 272 -8.84 -12.14 8.66
CA GLU A 272 -9.69 -11.92 7.48
C GLU A 272 -8.94 -11.18 6.36
N ALA A 273 -8.07 -10.24 6.72
CA ALA A 273 -7.23 -9.53 5.76
C ALA A 273 -6.15 -10.43 5.14
N GLN A 274 -5.56 -11.36 5.91
CA GLN A 274 -4.63 -12.37 5.37
C GLN A 274 -5.30 -13.27 4.35
N GLU A 275 -6.56 -13.66 4.60
CA GLU A 275 -7.36 -14.47 3.68
C GLU A 275 -7.76 -13.71 2.40
N ASN A 276 -7.77 -12.37 2.43
CA ASN A 276 -8.19 -11.52 1.31
C ASN A 276 -7.10 -10.52 0.88
N PRO A 277 -5.94 -10.98 0.40
CA PRO A 277 -4.77 -10.11 0.15
C PRO A 277 -4.98 -9.06 -0.95
N ASN A 278 -5.99 -9.25 -1.80
CA ASN A 278 -6.33 -8.33 -2.90
C ASN A 278 -7.35 -7.25 -2.51
N LYS A 279 -7.85 -7.26 -1.26
CA LYS A 279 -8.77 -6.23 -0.74
C LYS A 279 -8.05 -5.35 0.28
N LEU A 280 -8.33 -4.05 0.23
CA LEU A 280 -7.85 -3.12 1.24
C LEU A 280 -8.68 -3.26 2.52
N PHE A 281 -8.03 -3.47 3.66
CA PHE A 281 -8.65 -3.51 4.98
C PHE A 281 -8.33 -2.23 5.74
N LEU A 282 -9.36 -1.48 6.12
CA LEU A 282 -9.26 -0.33 6.99
C LEU A 282 -9.77 -0.74 8.38
N ILE A 283 -8.85 -0.98 9.31
CA ILE A 283 -9.18 -1.32 10.70
C ILE A 283 -9.18 -0.02 11.49
N CYS A 284 -10.36 0.39 11.95
CA CYS A 284 -10.57 1.64 12.66
C CYS A 284 -10.90 1.37 14.13
N LEU A 285 -10.04 1.85 15.02
CA LEU A 285 -10.30 1.90 16.46
C LEU A 285 -11.09 3.18 16.76
N ASP A 286 -12.36 3.00 17.09
CA ASP A 286 -13.26 4.13 17.32
C ASP A 286 -13.16 4.60 18.77
N GLU A 287 -13.06 5.93 18.94
CA GLU A 287 -12.83 6.60 20.23
C GLU A 287 -11.57 6.10 20.96
N MET A 288 -10.46 6.08 20.25
CA MET A 288 -9.21 5.47 20.68
C MET A 288 -8.66 6.06 21.99
N ASN A 289 -9.01 7.30 22.30
CA ASN A 289 -8.58 7.99 23.53
C ASN A 289 -9.55 7.85 24.73
N LEU A 290 -10.54 6.97 24.67
CA LEU A 290 -11.32 6.56 25.83
C LEU A 290 -10.49 5.76 26.85
N ALA A 291 -9.44 5.09 26.37
CA ALA A 291 -8.44 4.44 27.19
C ALA A 291 -7.05 4.98 26.83
N ARG A 292 -6.05 4.72 27.67
CA ARG A 292 -4.67 5.16 27.37
C ARG A 292 -4.06 4.32 26.27
N ILE A 293 -3.85 4.90 25.11
CA ILE A 293 -3.35 4.25 23.90
C ILE A 293 -2.00 3.55 24.16
N GLU A 294 -1.16 4.16 24.98
CA GLU A 294 0.16 3.65 25.32
C GLU A 294 0.12 2.29 26.04
N TYR A 295 -1.00 1.91 26.63
CA TYR A 295 -1.11 0.66 27.37
C TYR A 295 -1.60 -0.48 26.46
N TYR A 296 -2.67 -0.27 25.74
CA TYR A 296 -3.27 -1.35 24.96
C TYR A 296 -2.74 -1.45 23.52
N PHE A 297 -2.13 -0.38 22.99
CA PHE A 297 -1.67 -0.33 21.58
C PHE A 297 -0.14 -0.25 21.43
N ALA A 298 0.64 -0.32 22.52
CA ALA A 298 2.09 -0.13 22.49
C ALA A 298 2.80 -1.16 21.60
N ASP A 299 2.43 -2.43 21.71
CA ASP A 299 3.05 -3.52 20.94
C ASP A 299 2.83 -3.33 19.43
N PHE A 300 1.62 -2.91 19.05
CA PHE A 300 1.31 -2.58 17.66
C PHE A 300 2.10 -1.39 17.14
N LEU A 301 2.26 -0.34 17.94
CA LEU A 301 3.05 0.81 17.53
C LEU A 301 4.50 0.42 17.23
N CYS A 302 5.07 -0.48 18.04
CA CYS A 302 6.40 -1.01 17.78
C CYS A 302 6.44 -1.83 16.47
N LYS A 303 5.43 -2.66 16.25
CA LYS A 303 5.35 -3.50 15.04
C LYS A 303 5.09 -2.69 13.76
N LEU A 304 4.35 -1.59 13.83
CA LEU A 304 4.18 -0.67 12.70
C LEU A 304 5.49 0.06 12.33
N GLU A 305 6.39 0.24 13.30
CA GLU A 305 7.74 0.79 13.05
C GLU A 305 8.70 -0.23 12.44
N GLU A 306 8.48 -1.52 12.64
CA GLU A 306 9.19 -2.57 11.94
C GLU A 306 8.79 -2.54 10.45
N ARG A 307 9.62 -1.90 9.61
CA ARG A 307 9.38 -1.73 8.18
C ARG A 307 9.71 -2.99 7.36
N SER A 308 9.76 -4.15 8.00
CA SER A 308 9.80 -5.44 7.32
C SER A 308 8.53 -5.67 6.50
N GLU A 309 8.58 -6.56 5.54
CA GLU A 309 7.45 -6.84 4.65
C GLU A 309 6.18 -7.17 5.42
N ASP A 310 6.25 -8.12 6.36
CA ASP A 310 5.11 -8.52 7.18
C ASP A 310 5.57 -8.66 8.64
N PRO A 311 5.40 -7.63 9.50
CA PRO A 311 5.77 -7.72 10.90
C PRO A 311 4.97 -8.82 11.60
N LEU A 312 5.66 -9.58 12.46
CA LEU A 312 5.07 -10.67 13.22
C LEU A 312 4.65 -10.20 14.60
N LEU A 313 3.41 -10.45 14.95
CA LEU A 313 2.86 -10.26 16.28
C LEU A 313 2.87 -11.59 17.01
N GLU A 314 3.47 -11.66 18.21
CA GLU A 314 3.48 -12.85 19.05
C GLU A 314 2.25 -12.85 19.96
N LEU A 315 1.47 -13.93 19.91
CA LEU A 315 0.26 -14.09 20.70
C LEU A 315 0.50 -14.86 22.01
N TYR A 316 1.40 -15.84 21.99
CA TYR A 316 1.80 -16.66 23.14
C TYR A 316 3.11 -17.40 22.87
N SER A 317 3.69 -18.10 23.85
CA SER A 317 5.02 -18.70 23.75
C SER A 317 5.10 -19.87 22.76
N GLU A 318 6.24 -19.98 22.03
CA GLU A 318 6.49 -21.04 21.04
C GLU A 318 6.46 -22.46 21.60
N ASN A 319 6.82 -22.66 22.88
CA ASN A 319 6.87 -23.99 23.48
C ASN A 319 5.47 -24.63 23.61
N GLU A 320 4.43 -23.84 23.68
CA GLU A 320 3.05 -24.33 23.73
C GLU A 320 2.50 -24.67 22.35
N ASP A 321 2.97 -24.00 21.30
CA ASP A 321 2.49 -24.17 19.93
C ASP A 321 3.03 -25.48 19.30
N LYS A 322 4.31 -25.76 19.42
CA LYS A 322 4.95 -26.97 18.88
C LYS A 322 4.30 -28.25 19.37
N PHE A 323 3.98 -28.31 20.68
CA PHE A 323 3.41 -29.52 21.26
C PHE A 323 2.02 -29.88 20.71
N VAL A 324 1.25 -28.89 20.27
CA VAL A 324 -0.11 -29.11 19.74
C VAL A 324 -0.10 -29.35 18.24
N SER A 325 0.65 -28.57 17.47
CA SER A 325 0.67 -28.69 16.02
C SER A 325 1.19 -30.04 15.56
N ASP A 326 2.35 -30.47 16.07
CA ASP A 326 2.99 -31.72 15.67
C ASP A 326 2.11 -32.93 15.98
N ASN A 327 1.52 -32.97 17.17
CA ASN A 327 0.59 -34.05 17.55
C ASN A 327 -0.70 -34.05 16.70
N THR A 328 -1.22 -32.89 16.35
CA THR A 328 -2.46 -32.79 15.57
C THR A 328 -2.25 -33.27 14.14
N TYR A 329 -1.21 -32.79 13.48
CA TYR A 329 -0.88 -33.24 12.11
C TYR A 329 -0.59 -34.73 12.05
N GLU A 330 0.19 -35.25 12.98
CA GLU A 330 0.52 -36.67 13.05
C GLU A 330 -0.72 -37.55 13.28
N LEU A 331 -1.64 -37.13 14.13
CA LEU A 331 -2.92 -37.82 14.37
C LEU A 331 -3.84 -37.78 13.15
N VAL A 332 -3.96 -36.65 12.49
CA VAL A 332 -4.79 -36.52 11.26
C VAL A 332 -4.20 -37.36 10.13
N ASP A 333 -2.88 -37.38 9.95
CA ASP A 333 -2.23 -38.19 8.91
C ASP A 333 -2.36 -39.69 9.19
N LYS A 334 -2.23 -40.13 10.43
CA LYS A 334 -2.48 -41.51 10.83
C LYS A 334 -3.93 -41.94 10.58
N LEU A 335 -4.88 -41.06 10.86
CA LEU A 335 -6.29 -41.35 10.63
C LEU A 335 -6.64 -41.31 9.14
N SER A 336 -6.08 -40.40 8.36
CA SER A 336 -6.32 -40.31 6.92
C SER A 336 -5.77 -41.50 6.14
N SER A 337 -4.76 -42.18 6.66
CA SER A 337 -4.25 -43.43 6.09
C SER A 337 -5.03 -44.67 6.52
N SER A 338 -5.81 -44.58 7.59
CA SER A 338 -6.52 -45.74 8.19
C SER A 338 -8.02 -45.74 7.95
N ILE A 339 -8.61 -44.65 7.51
CA ILE A 339 -10.03 -44.45 7.35
C ILE A 339 -10.33 -43.95 5.94
N GLU A 340 -11.28 -44.62 5.25
CA GLU A 340 -11.76 -44.19 3.93
C GLU A 340 -12.69 -42.98 4.07
N VAL A 341 -12.38 -41.93 3.30
CA VAL A 341 -13.14 -40.67 3.33
C VAL A 341 -14.32 -40.74 2.41
N ASP A 342 -15.53 -40.60 2.95
CA ASP A 342 -16.76 -40.51 2.17
C ASP A 342 -16.92 -39.08 1.61
N SER A 343 -16.75 -38.94 0.30
CA SER A 343 -16.86 -37.64 -0.39
C SER A 343 -18.29 -37.09 -0.41
N THR A 344 -19.29 -37.95 -0.20
CA THR A 344 -20.73 -37.58 -0.21
C THR A 344 -21.26 -37.27 1.19
N PHE A 345 -20.43 -37.38 2.22
CA PHE A 345 -20.81 -37.20 3.63
C PHE A 345 -21.54 -35.88 3.91
N LEU A 346 -21.17 -34.80 3.26
CA LEU A 346 -21.82 -33.51 3.43
C LEU A 346 -23.15 -33.36 2.72
N GLU A 347 -23.43 -34.18 1.67
CA GLU A 347 -24.63 -34.10 0.84
C GLU A 347 -25.78 -34.94 1.43
N ASP A 348 -25.46 -36.04 2.11
CA ASP A 348 -26.41 -37.11 2.49
C ASP A 348 -27.31 -36.82 3.71
N GLY A 349 -27.12 -35.66 4.40
CA GLY A 349 -27.99 -35.25 5.54
C GLY A 349 -28.01 -36.20 6.75
N THR A 350 -27.38 -37.37 6.70
CA THR A 350 -27.38 -38.36 7.78
C THR A 350 -26.16 -38.22 8.68
N THR A 351 -26.37 -37.93 9.97
CA THR A 351 -25.35 -37.95 11.01
C THR A 351 -24.93 -39.38 11.34
N LYS A 352 -24.18 -40.02 10.46
CA LYS A 352 -23.51 -41.28 10.80
C LYS A 352 -22.18 -40.94 11.46
N THR A 353 -22.14 -40.99 12.77
CA THR A 353 -20.87 -40.91 13.51
C THR A 353 -20.07 -42.19 13.18
N TYR A 354 -18.88 -42.01 12.67
CA TYR A 354 -17.98 -43.15 12.40
C TYR A 354 -17.59 -43.80 13.73
N THR A 355 -17.93 -45.08 13.89
CA THR A 355 -17.51 -45.89 15.02
C THR A 355 -16.73 -47.07 14.46
N THR A 356 -15.49 -47.22 14.86
CA THR A 356 -14.66 -48.37 14.50
C THR A 356 -14.47 -49.29 15.69
N ILE A 357 -14.22 -50.57 15.42
CA ILE A 357 -13.92 -51.59 16.43
C ILE A 357 -12.49 -51.46 16.93
N ASP A 358 -11.63 -50.73 16.22
CA ASP A 358 -10.24 -50.54 16.61
C ASP A 358 -10.08 -49.53 17.79
N PRO A 359 -9.63 -50.01 18.98
CA PRO A 359 -9.50 -49.16 20.15
C PRO A 359 -8.48 -48.02 19.97
N GLN A 360 -7.44 -48.22 19.13
CA GLN A 360 -6.40 -47.21 18.89
C GLN A 360 -6.93 -46.07 18.02
N ILE A 361 -7.72 -46.40 17.00
CA ILE A 361 -8.38 -45.40 16.14
C ILE A 361 -9.37 -44.56 16.98
N ASN A 362 -10.18 -45.21 17.82
CA ASN A 362 -11.13 -44.52 18.71
C ASN A 362 -10.43 -43.60 19.71
N LYS A 363 -9.26 -44.03 20.23
CA LYS A 363 -8.44 -43.18 21.10
C LYS A 363 -7.93 -41.96 20.33
N ASN A 364 -7.38 -42.14 19.15
CA ASN A 364 -6.88 -41.05 18.31
C ASN A 364 -8.00 -40.04 17.95
N ILE A 365 -9.21 -40.52 17.63
CA ILE A 365 -10.40 -39.67 17.39
C ILE A 365 -10.77 -38.90 18.66
N SER A 366 -10.77 -39.53 19.83
CA SER A 366 -11.05 -38.88 21.10
C SER A 366 -10.02 -37.80 21.43
N ASP A 367 -8.76 -38.06 21.16
CA ASP A 367 -7.69 -37.11 21.40
C ASP A 367 -7.76 -35.92 20.42
N LEU A 368 -8.09 -36.16 19.14
CA LEU A 368 -8.37 -35.08 18.18
C LEU A 368 -9.57 -34.23 18.59
N ARG A 369 -10.68 -34.83 19.04
CA ARG A 369 -11.84 -34.09 19.54
C ARG A 369 -11.49 -33.21 20.75
N LYS A 370 -10.65 -33.71 21.67
CA LYS A 370 -10.15 -32.92 22.81
C LYS A 370 -9.24 -31.77 22.35
N ILE A 371 -8.42 -31.97 21.34
CA ILE A 371 -7.55 -30.93 20.77
C ILE A 371 -8.41 -29.89 20.03
N HIS A 372 -9.37 -30.33 19.20
CA HIS A 372 -10.25 -29.42 18.45
C HIS A 372 -11.18 -28.61 19.36
N SER A 373 -11.73 -29.20 20.43
CA SER A 373 -12.52 -28.44 21.40
C SER A 373 -11.73 -27.30 22.09
N LYS A 374 -10.41 -27.32 21.91
CA LYS A 374 -9.44 -26.35 22.43
C LYS A 374 -8.71 -25.64 21.30
N TRP A 375 -9.41 -25.39 20.19
CA TRP A 375 -8.79 -24.84 18.97
C TRP A 375 -7.90 -23.64 19.28
N ARG A 376 -6.67 -23.69 18.77
CA ARG A 376 -5.66 -22.68 19.00
C ARG A 376 -5.39 -21.90 17.71
N ARG A 377 -5.21 -20.63 17.86
CA ARG A 377 -4.58 -19.81 16.83
C ARG A 377 -3.07 -20.07 16.83
N GLU A 378 -2.41 -19.89 15.70
CA GLU A 378 -0.94 -19.91 15.65
C GLU A 378 -0.37 -18.89 16.63
N ASN A 379 0.80 -19.18 17.23
CA ASN A 379 1.43 -18.31 18.21
C ASN A 379 1.93 -16.98 17.61
N LYS A 380 2.06 -16.90 16.30
CA LYS A 380 2.49 -15.70 15.57
C LYS A 380 1.49 -15.38 14.46
N VAL A 381 1.14 -14.11 14.36
CA VAL A 381 0.29 -13.60 13.29
C VAL A 381 1.02 -12.52 12.51
N LYS A 382 0.98 -12.60 11.19
CA LYS A 382 1.54 -11.59 10.28
C LYS A 382 0.57 -10.41 10.18
N ILE A 383 1.09 -9.20 10.14
CA ILE A 383 0.33 -8.01 9.76
C ILE A 383 0.51 -7.77 8.27
N PRO A 384 -0.43 -8.20 7.40
CA PRO A 384 -0.23 -8.16 5.95
C PRO A 384 -0.28 -6.72 5.41
N GLN A 385 0.30 -6.52 4.23
CA GLN A 385 0.44 -5.19 3.61
C GLN A 385 -0.89 -4.58 3.12
N ASN A 386 -1.97 -5.33 3.07
CA ASN A 386 -3.28 -4.83 2.68
C ASN A 386 -4.09 -4.21 3.85
N ILE A 387 -3.50 -4.11 5.06
CA ILE A 387 -4.14 -3.46 6.21
C ILE A 387 -3.64 -2.02 6.38
N ARG A 388 -4.56 -1.15 6.80
CA ARG A 388 -4.25 0.19 7.33
C ARG A 388 -4.97 0.38 8.66
N PHE A 389 -4.24 0.91 9.64
CA PHE A 389 -4.78 1.21 10.95
C PHE A 389 -5.15 2.67 11.07
N ILE A 390 -6.36 2.90 11.53
CA ILE A 390 -6.94 4.23 11.71
C ILE A 390 -7.48 4.29 13.14
N GLY A 391 -7.40 5.43 13.79
CA GLY A 391 -8.07 5.69 15.05
C GLY A 391 -8.92 6.93 14.97
N THR A 392 -10.03 6.99 15.69
CA THR A 392 -10.76 8.24 15.89
C THR A 392 -10.54 8.74 17.32
N LEU A 393 -10.46 10.06 17.46
CA LEU A 393 -10.30 10.76 18.72
C LEU A 393 -11.44 11.75 18.89
N ASN A 394 -12.06 11.75 20.06
CA ASN A 394 -12.89 12.84 20.48
C ASN A 394 -12.05 13.86 21.26
N VAL A 395 -12.21 15.14 20.93
CA VAL A 395 -11.51 16.22 21.59
C VAL A 395 -12.49 16.86 22.57
N ASP A 396 -12.61 16.24 23.75
CA ASP A 396 -13.45 16.71 24.85
C ASP A 396 -12.68 16.64 26.18
N ASP A 397 -13.25 17.22 27.22
CA ASP A 397 -12.62 17.29 28.55
C ASP A 397 -12.58 15.94 29.28
N THR A 398 -13.24 14.92 28.75
CA THR A 398 -13.40 13.60 29.40
C THR A 398 -12.43 12.55 28.87
N THR A 399 -11.72 12.83 27.77
CA THR A 399 -10.83 11.90 27.10
C THR A 399 -9.35 12.18 27.41
N TYR A 400 -8.51 11.15 27.22
CA TYR A 400 -7.07 11.28 27.47
C TYR A 400 -6.39 12.05 26.32
N TYR A 401 -5.49 12.99 26.70
CA TYR A 401 -4.57 13.60 25.74
C TYR A 401 -3.51 12.60 25.27
N LEU A 402 -3.07 12.78 24.03
CA LEU A 402 -2.02 11.95 23.46
C LEU A 402 -0.65 12.30 24.03
N SER A 403 0.09 11.30 24.47
CA SER A 403 1.46 11.50 24.92
C SER A 403 2.41 11.83 23.74
N PRO A 404 3.57 12.48 24.01
CA PRO A 404 4.59 12.70 23.00
C PRO A 404 5.03 11.42 22.28
N LYS A 405 5.03 10.27 22.99
CA LYS A 405 5.40 8.96 22.44
C LYS A 405 4.46 8.50 21.31
N ILE A 406 3.16 8.81 21.44
CA ILE A 406 2.16 8.52 20.40
C ILE A 406 2.29 9.53 19.28
N LEU A 407 2.39 10.84 19.60
CA LEU A 407 2.50 11.91 18.61
C LEU A 407 3.70 11.75 17.67
N ASP A 408 4.79 11.14 18.15
CA ASP A 408 5.96 10.83 17.32
C ASP A 408 5.66 9.79 16.22
N ARG A 409 4.66 8.93 16.43
CA ARG A 409 4.43 7.73 15.63
C ARG A 409 3.21 7.81 14.72
N VAL A 410 2.34 8.81 14.91
CA VAL A 410 1.06 8.91 14.24
C VAL A 410 0.98 10.15 13.33
N HIS A 411 0.08 10.10 12.38
CA HIS A 411 -0.36 11.28 11.63
C HIS A 411 -1.77 11.65 12.07
N ILE A 412 -2.02 12.92 12.31
CA ILE A 412 -3.30 13.40 12.82
C ILE A 412 -4.01 14.24 11.76
N ILE A 413 -5.21 13.85 11.39
CA ILE A 413 -6.10 14.67 10.57
C ILE A 413 -7.17 15.26 11.49
N LYS A 414 -7.18 16.57 11.63
CA LYS A 414 -8.19 17.29 12.39
C LYS A 414 -9.38 17.59 11.47
N PHE A 415 -10.54 17.04 11.82
CA PHE A 415 -11.77 17.27 11.08
C PHE A 415 -12.40 18.59 11.49
N GLU A 416 -12.83 19.35 10.53
CA GLU A 416 -13.64 20.54 10.74
C GLU A 416 -15.11 20.17 10.87
N ASN A 417 -15.88 21.02 11.56
CA ASN A 417 -17.31 20.82 11.67
C ASN A 417 -17.94 21.02 10.27
N PRO A 418 -18.72 20.06 9.76
CA PRO A 418 -19.36 20.14 8.44
C PRO A 418 -20.23 21.37 8.22
N ILE A 419 -20.70 22.01 9.30
CA ILE A 419 -21.51 23.25 9.23
C ILE A 419 -20.69 24.44 8.70
N PHE A 420 -19.37 24.42 8.90
CA PHE A 420 -18.48 25.52 8.49
C PHE A 420 -17.79 25.27 7.15
N ILE A 421 -18.02 24.11 6.53
CA ILE A 421 -17.42 23.76 5.24
C ILE A 421 -18.24 24.42 4.11
N ASP A 422 -17.55 25.03 3.15
CA ASP A 422 -18.18 25.52 1.92
C ASP A 422 -18.58 24.34 1.03
N ARG A 423 -19.83 23.92 1.22
CA ARG A 423 -20.39 22.76 0.51
C ARG A 423 -20.42 22.97 -1.00
N LYS A 424 -20.71 24.20 -1.46
CA LYS A 424 -20.79 24.49 -2.90
C LYS A 424 -19.41 24.37 -3.57
N ALA A 425 -18.37 24.90 -2.93
CA ALA A 425 -17.02 24.80 -3.45
C ALA A 425 -16.58 23.34 -3.61
N ILE A 426 -16.92 22.45 -2.65
CA ILE A 426 -16.58 21.03 -2.76
C ILE A 426 -17.45 20.34 -3.84
N GLU A 427 -18.73 20.70 -3.98
CA GLU A 427 -19.59 20.13 -5.02
C GLU A 427 -19.11 20.52 -6.44
N GLU A 428 -18.54 21.71 -6.59
CA GLU A 428 -17.92 22.17 -7.86
C GLU A 428 -16.60 21.43 -8.19
N GLU A 429 -15.90 20.89 -7.18
CA GLU A 429 -14.70 20.05 -7.40
C GLU A 429 -15.04 18.66 -7.95
N ILE A 430 -16.31 18.22 -7.83
CA ILE A 430 -16.69 16.84 -8.17
C ILE A 430 -16.84 16.70 -9.67
N ASN A 431 -16.04 15.83 -10.25
CA ASN A 431 -16.15 15.49 -11.66
C ASN A 431 -17.31 14.50 -11.88
N SER A 432 -18.39 14.99 -12.49
CA SER A 432 -19.62 14.22 -12.77
C SER A 432 -19.53 13.34 -14.03
N ASP A 433 -18.49 13.53 -14.86
CA ASP A 433 -18.32 12.79 -16.12
C ASP A 433 -17.67 11.40 -15.92
N ILE A 434 -17.49 11.00 -14.66
CA ILE A 434 -16.86 9.73 -14.29
C ILE A 434 -17.91 8.61 -14.32
N GLU A 435 -17.72 7.66 -15.24
CA GLU A 435 -18.51 6.43 -15.29
C GLU A 435 -17.68 5.24 -14.76
N GLY A 436 -18.29 4.39 -13.93
CA GLY A 436 -17.73 3.12 -13.49
C GLY A 436 -17.57 2.98 -11.97
N SER A 437 -17.31 1.76 -11.53
CA SER A 437 -16.96 1.44 -10.14
C SER A 437 -15.44 1.28 -10.03
N LEU A 438 -14.83 2.00 -9.10
CA LEU A 438 -13.44 1.82 -8.77
C LEU A 438 -13.28 0.63 -7.83
N THR A 439 -12.36 -0.27 -8.16
CA THR A 439 -11.88 -1.27 -7.21
C THR A 439 -10.36 -1.24 -7.20
N ILE A 440 -9.79 -1.00 -6.03
CA ILE A 440 -8.35 -0.87 -5.86
C ILE A 440 -7.78 -2.19 -5.35
N ASN A 441 -6.80 -2.73 -6.07
CA ASN A 441 -5.92 -3.76 -5.52
C ASN A 441 -4.82 -3.04 -4.71
N PRO A 442 -4.74 -3.25 -3.38
CA PRO A 442 -3.78 -2.52 -2.55
C PRO A 442 -2.32 -2.75 -2.95
N ARG A 443 -1.98 -3.90 -3.51
CA ARG A 443 -0.60 -4.22 -3.93
C ARG A 443 -0.14 -3.48 -5.18
N SER A 444 -1.07 -3.08 -6.05
CA SER A 444 -0.74 -2.33 -7.27
C SER A 444 -0.94 -0.83 -7.10
N PHE A 445 -1.77 -0.40 -6.18
CA PHE A 445 -2.11 1.01 -5.97
C PHE A 445 -1.19 1.70 -4.97
N PHE A 446 -0.90 1.05 -3.85
CA PHE A 446 0.03 1.57 -2.84
C PHE A 446 1.43 1.01 -3.06
N ASP A 447 2.45 1.77 -2.66
CA ASP A 447 3.82 1.28 -2.65
C ASP A 447 3.97 0.15 -1.62
N PRO A 448 4.89 -0.80 -1.81
CA PRO A 448 5.22 -1.76 -0.77
C PRO A 448 5.70 -1.04 0.50
N ARG A 449 5.43 -1.65 1.67
CA ARG A 449 5.98 -1.13 2.92
C ARG A 449 7.51 -1.13 2.84
N ALA A 450 8.11 0.05 2.90
CA ALA A 450 9.55 0.25 2.82
C ALA A 450 10.07 0.97 4.06
N ASN A 451 11.38 0.93 4.26
CA ASN A 451 12.05 1.73 5.29
C ASN A 451 11.77 3.21 5.05
N TYR A 452 11.71 3.98 6.14
CA TYR A 452 11.63 5.42 6.01
C TYR A 452 12.84 5.97 5.27
N PRO A 453 12.65 7.02 4.44
CA PRO A 453 13.77 7.78 3.93
C PRO A 453 14.64 8.27 5.09
N ASP A 454 15.95 8.12 4.97
CA ASP A 454 16.84 8.54 6.04
C ASP A 454 17.11 10.04 5.95
N PHE A 455 16.80 10.74 7.02
CA PHE A 455 17.06 12.18 7.19
C PHE A 455 18.53 12.55 6.95
N PHE A 456 19.48 11.71 7.39
CA PHE A 456 20.91 11.99 7.23
C PHE A 456 21.37 11.95 5.77
N THR A 457 20.70 11.18 4.91
CA THR A 457 21.03 11.11 3.47
C THR A 457 20.33 12.19 2.64
N LYS A 458 19.30 12.86 3.19
CA LYS A 458 18.50 13.89 2.50
C LYS A 458 18.60 15.27 3.18
N GLN A 459 19.71 15.58 3.83
CA GLN A 459 19.91 16.85 4.54
C GLN A 459 19.77 18.10 3.67
N ASP A 460 20.10 18.01 2.39
CA ASP A 460 20.01 19.12 1.44
C ASP A 460 18.57 19.32 0.88
N SER A 461 17.58 18.59 1.40
CA SER A 461 16.18 18.79 1.02
C SER A 461 15.61 20.02 1.70
N SER A 462 14.96 20.90 0.92
CA SER A 462 14.25 22.11 1.40
C SER A 462 13.29 21.78 2.56
N LEU A 463 12.56 20.66 2.47
CA LEU A 463 11.67 20.20 3.52
C LEU A 463 12.42 19.87 4.82
N VAL A 464 13.58 19.22 4.73
CA VAL A 464 14.39 18.88 5.90
C VAL A 464 14.93 20.15 6.58
N GLU A 465 15.43 21.10 5.81
CA GLU A 465 15.92 22.38 6.34
C GLU A 465 14.81 23.14 7.08
N ARG A 466 13.62 23.23 6.50
CA ARG A 466 12.44 23.88 7.11
C ARG A 466 12.04 23.18 8.42
N LEU A 467 11.98 21.85 8.44
CA LEU A 467 11.65 21.06 9.64
C LEU A 467 12.71 21.21 10.73
N VAL A 468 14.01 21.13 10.39
CA VAL A 468 15.10 21.31 11.37
C VAL A 468 15.11 22.72 11.95
N SER A 469 14.93 23.75 11.12
CA SER A 469 14.83 25.13 11.56
C SER A 469 13.67 25.35 12.52
N LEU A 470 12.51 24.78 12.19
CA LEU A 470 11.31 24.84 13.05
C LEU A 470 11.51 24.11 14.39
N SER A 471 12.12 22.92 14.37
CA SER A 471 12.41 22.15 15.59
C SER A 471 13.31 22.93 16.56
N LYS A 472 14.32 23.64 16.03
CA LYS A 472 15.18 24.52 16.84
C LYS A 472 14.39 25.65 17.49
N ARG A 473 13.41 26.25 16.79
CA ARG A 473 12.57 27.33 17.35
C ARG A 473 11.59 26.81 18.40
N LEU A 474 11.02 25.63 18.17
CA LEU A 474 10.10 24.97 19.11
C LEU A 474 10.78 24.58 20.43
N SER A 475 12.11 24.46 20.47
CA SER A 475 12.84 24.19 21.71
C SER A 475 12.63 25.29 22.75
N GLY A 476 12.40 26.53 22.35
CA GLY A 476 12.01 27.64 23.23
C GLY A 476 10.68 27.39 23.97
N LEU A 477 9.80 26.59 23.40
CA LEU A 477 8.54 26.16 24.03
C LEU A 477 8.69 24.88 24.88
N SER A 478 9.89 24.36 25.08
CA SER A 478 10.18 23.02 25.63
C SER A 478 9.59 21.89 24.76
N LEU A 479 9.36 22.16 23.49
CA LEU A 479 8.88 21.20 22.51
C LEU A 479 9.97 20.87 21.50
N SER A 480 10.08 19.60 21.16
CA SER A 480 11.00 19.15 20.12
C SER A 480 10.44 17.91 19.44
N TYR A 481 10.95 17.60 18.28
CA TYR A 481 10.76 16.33 17.60
C TYR A 481 12.09 15.86 17.00
N GLY A 482 12.23 14.54 16.91
CA GLY A 482 13.47 13.92 16.45
C GLY A 482 13.44 13.51 14.97
N ALA A 483 14.48 12.81 14.55
CA ALA A 483 14.66 12.30 13.18
C ALA A 483 13.48 11.45 12.70
N ARG A 484 12.79 10.71 13.59
CA ARG A 484 11.61 9.91 13.23
C ARG A 484 10.52 10.76 12.56
N VAL A 485 10.18 11.90 13.13
CA VAL A 485 9.16 12.81 12.57
C VAL A 485 9.58 13.31 11.20
N ILE A 486 10.87 13.64 11.02
CA ILE A 486 11.41 14.09 9.73
C ILE A 486 11.34 12.95 8.71
N ASN A 487 11.74 11.74 9.07
CA ASN A 487 11.71 10.57 8.19
C ASN A 487 10.29 10.21 7.76
N GLN A 488 9.32 10.26 8.67
CA GLN A 488 7.90 10.08 8.35
C GLN A 488 7.37 11.20 7.45
N SER A 489 7.81 12.46 7.68
CA SER A 489 7.42 13.60 6.85
C SER A 489 7.98 13.50 5.44
N LEU A 490 9.20 12.96 5.27
CA LEU A 490 9.79 12.69 3.97
C LEU A 490 8.98 11.63 3.20
N LEU A 491 8.64 10.50 3.85
CA LEU A 491 7.82 9.47 3.23
C LEU A 491 6.41 9.99 2.86
N TYR A 492 5.82 10.80 3.74
CA TYR A 492 4.55 11.46 3.45
C TYR A 492 4.66 12.41 2.26
N SER A 493 5.72 13.20 2.16
CA SER A 493 5.97 14.11 1.03
C SER A 493 6.10 13.35 -0.29
N GLU A 494 6.85 12.25 -0.31
CA GLU A 494 6.96 11.36 -1.49
C GLU A 494 5.57 10.79 -1.87
N SER A 495 4.79 10.37 -0.89
CA SER A 495 3.43 9.88 -1.09
C SER A 495 2.49 10.96 -1.64
N MET A 496 2.53 12.19 -1.13
CA MET A 496 1.73 13.31 -1.64
C MET A 496 2.05 13.61 -3.11
N LYS A 497 3.34 13.60 -3.47
CA LYS A 497 3.79 13.80 -4.86
C LYS A 497 3.27 12.68 -5.78
N LYS A 498 3.25 11.43 -5.31
CA LYS A 498 2.64 10.31 -6.03
C LYS A 498 1.16 10.53 -6.33
N PHE A 499 0.42 11.11 -5.39
CA PHE A 499 -1.02 11.40 -5.53
C PHE A 499 -1.33 12.77 -6.14
N GLY A 500 -0.36 13.37 -6.86
CA GLY A 500 -0.56 14.58 -7.67
C GLY A 500 -0.38 15.90 -6.93
N GLU A 501 0.11 15.90 -5.67
CA GLU A 501 0.43 17.15 -4.99
C GLU A 501 1.90 17.51 -5.19
N VAL A 502 2.15 18.52 -5.98
CA VAL A 502 3.50 19.02 -6.29
C VAL A 502 3.89 20.29 -5.51
N ASN A 503 2.90 20.95 -4.88
CA ASN A 503 3.14 22.16 -4.11
C ASN A 503 3.79 21.82 -2.76
N GLU A 504 5.05 22.14 -2.60
CA GLU A 504 5.82 21.89 -1.36
C GLU A 504 5.26 22.65 -0.16
N ASP A 505 4.67 23.82 -0.35
CA ASP A 505 4.05 24.57 0.72
C ASP A 505 2.74 23.91 1.20
N ALA A 506 1.96 23.33 0.31
CA ALA A 506 0.78 22.55 0.68
C ALA A 506 1.16 21.27 1.46
N ILE A 507 2.23 20.60 1.04
CA ILE A 507 2.76 19.44 1.75
C ILE A 507 3.27 19.83 3.15
N PHE A 508 4.06 20.91 3.24
CA PHE A 508 4.59 21.40 4.52
C PHE A 508 3.47 21.88 5.45
N ASN A 509 2.46 22.58 4.94
CA ASN A 509 1.24 22.94 5.68
C ASN A 509 0.60 21.71 6.34
N ASN A 510 0.40 20.64 5.58
CA ASN A 510 -0.18 19.41 6.11
C ASN A 510 0.70 18.76 7.18
N ILE A 511 2.02 18.74 6.99
CA ILE A 511 2.97 18.21 8.00
C ILE A 511 2.88 19.00 9.30
N LEU A 512 2.79 20.33 9.23
CA LEU A 512 2.62 21.18 10.41
C LEU A 512 1.35 20.81 11.19
N LEU A 513 0.23 20.69 10.49
CA LEU A 513 -1.05 20.35 11.11
C LEU A 513 -1.09 18.93 11.68
N GLN A 514 -0.42 17.98 11.03
CA GLN A 514 -0.49 16.56 11.39
C GLN A 514 0.54 16.13 12.44
N LYS A 515 1.75 16.71 12.41
CA LYS A 515 2.89 16.25 13.19
C LYS A 515 3.41 17.25 14.21
N VAL A 516 3.32 18.54 13.90
CA VAL A 516 3.94 19.58 14.71
C VAL A 516 2.97 20.21 15.68
N PHE A 517 1.88 20.76 15.18
CA PHE A 517 0.90 21.49 16.02
C PHE A 517 0.17 20.64 17.06
N PRO A 518 -0.08 19.35 16.85
CA PRO A 518 -0.65 18.49 17.90
C PRO A 518 0.17 18.41 19.19
N ARG A 519 1.45 18.83 19.14
CA ARG A 519 2.38 18.92 20.30
C ARG A 519 2.23 20.21 21.11
N LEU A 520 1.53 21.21 20.56
CA LEU A 520 1.32 22.49 21.22
C LEU A 520 0.34 22.31 22.40
N LEU A 521 0.89 21.92 23.54
CA LEU A 521 0.18 21.76 24.81
C LEU A 521 1.13 22.16 25.94
N VAL A 522 1.23 23.48 26.20
CA VAL A 522 2.12 24.04 27.23
C VAL A 522 1.51 25.27 27.88
N ASP A 523 1.97 25.60 29.09
CA ASP A 523 1.61 26.87 29.71
C ASP A 523 2.37 28.01 29.05
N GLY A 524 1.65 28.93 28.42
CA GLY A 524 2.22 30.05 27.68
C GLY A 524 2.73 31.18 28.56
N SER A 525 2.34 31.24 29.84
CA SER A 525 2.84 32.20 30.81
C SER A 525 4.25 31.89 31.32
N ASP A 526 4.68 30.64 31.17
CA ASP A 526 6.04 30.24 31.50
C ASP A 526 7.06 30.95 30.62
N TYR A 527 8.26 31.14 31.17
CA TYR A 527 9.41 31.63 30.40
C TYR A 527 9.92 30.58 29.40
N ALA A 528 10.46 31.06 28.32
CA ALA A 528 11.07 30.22 27.29
C ALA A 528 12.24 29.39 27.86
N SER A 529 12.40 28.16 27.34
CA SER A 529 13.44 27.23 27.80
C SER A 529 14.82 27.49 27.20
N ASP A 530 14.93 28.44 26.29
CA ASP A 530 16.19 28.86 25.62
C ASP A 530 17.02 29.87 26.43
N GLY A 531 16.58 30.19 27.64
CA GLY A 531 17.24 31.18 28.53
C GLY A 531 16.91 32.62 28.18
N SER A 532 16.02 32.88 27.22
CA SER A 532 15.52 34.22 26.95
C SER A 532 14.56 34.69 28.04
N SER A 533 14.39 36.00 28.20
CA SER A 533 13.41 36.57 29.12
C SER A 533 11.98 36.62 28.52
N LYS A 534 11.73 35.94 27.43
CA LYS A 534 10.45 35.90 26.72
C LYS A 534 9.53 34.86 27.34
N THR A 535 8.23 35.12 27.27
CA THR A 535 7.21 34.11 27.57
C THR A 535 7.07 33.13 26.41
N LYS A 536 6.54 31.93 26.67
CA LYS A 536 6.27 30.94 25.61
C LYS A 536 5.26 31.44 24.58
N ILE A 537 4.33 32.33 24.95
CA ILE A 537 3.41 32.98 24.01
C ILE A 537 4.19 33.87 23.02
N GLU A 538 5.16 34.67 23.52
CA GLU A 538 5.98 35.50 22.66
C GLU A 538 6.86 34.69 21.71
N VAL A 539 7.39 33.55 22.17
CA VAL A 539 8.12 32.61 21.29
C VAL A 539 7.18 32.02 20.23
N LEU A 540 5.94 31.72 20.57
CA LEU A 540 4.95 31.23 19.61
C LEU A 540 4.58 32.28 18.55
N ASP A 541 4.49 33.55 18.93
CA ASP A 541 4.32 34.67 17.99
C ASP A 541 5.51 34.82 17.02
N GLU A 542 6.73 34.61 17.50
CA GLU A 542 7.93 34.59 16.64
C GLU A 542 7.91 33.40 15.66
N ILE A 543 7.46 32.22 16.12
CA ILE A 543 7.28 31.06 15.25
C ILE A 543 6.22 31.34 14.19
N TYR A 544 5.10 31.98 14.55
CA TYR A 544 4.08 32.38 13.60
C TYR A 544 4.64 33.36 12.53
N THR A 545 5.38 34.36 12.97
CA THR A 545 6.02 35.32 12.07
C THR A 545 7.03 34.64 11.14
N TYR A 546 7.85 33.71 11.68
CA TYR A 546 8.77 32.91 10.89
C TYR A 546 8.03 32.08 9.83
N LEU A 547 7.00 31.33 10.23
CA LEU A 547 6.21 30.53 9.28
C LEU A 547 5.55 31.40 8.20
N LYS A 548 5.08 32.58 8.54
CA LYS A 548 4.51 33.52 7.57
C LYS A 548 5.53 33.96 6.52
N THR A 549 6.82 34.06 6.86
CA THR A 549 7.88 34.38 5.89
C THR A 549 8.32 33.18 5.06
N GLU A 550 8.14 31.96 5.57
CA GLU A 550 8.51 30.73 4.87
C GLU A 550 7.53 30.35 3.75
N PHE A 551 6.29 30.79 3.84
CA PHE A 551 5.27 30.53 2.83
C PHE A 551 5.16 31.65 1.81
N ASN A 552 5.20 31.32 0.52
CA ASN A 552 5.12 32.30 -0.58
C ASN A 552 3.70 32.94 -0.72
N GLU A 553 2.64 32.21 -0.34
CA GLU A 553 1.24 32.65 -0.39
C GLU A 553 0.59 32.47 1.00
N SER A 554 0.82 33.45 1.86
CA SER A 554 0.59 33.31 3.31
C SER A 554 -0.88 33.28 3.75
N ASP A 555 -1.80 33.89 3.00
CA ASP A 555 -3.15 34.17 3.54
C ASP A 555 -4.16 33.02 3.39
N ALA A 556 -3.86 32.00 2.57
CA ALA A 556 -4.77 30.89 2.30
C ALA A 556 -4.48 29.62 3.14
N LEU A 557 -3.29 29.52 3.77
CA LEU A 557 -2.86 28.27 4.40
C LEU A 557 -3.53 28.03 5.76
N SER A 558 -4.10 26.83 5.92
CA SER A 558 -4.85 26.44 7.12
C SER A 558 -3.98 26.35 8.37
N CYS A 559 -2.68 26.03 8.24
CA CYS A 559 -1.76 25.98 9.37
C CYS A 559 -1.55 27.36 10.02
N LEU A 560 -1.42 28.43 9.23
CA LEU A 560 -1.27 29.79 9.77
C LEU A 560 -2.54 30.25 10.50
N LYS A 561 -3.72 29.99 9.90
CA LYS A 561 -5.01 30.31 10.55
C LYS A 561 -5.18 29.56 11.87
N GLU A 562 -4.80 28.28 11.88
CA GLU A 562 -4.90 27.45 13.08
C GLU A 562 -3.90 27.89 14.18
N LEU A 563 -2.67 28.27 13.81
CA LEU A 563 -1.67 28.77 14.75
C LEU A 563 -2.09 30.14 15.32
N GLU A 564 -2.61 31.04 14.48
CA GLU A 564 -3.17 32.32 14.91
C GLU A 564 -4.32 32.14 15.89
N ARG A 565 -5.21 31.17 15.65
CA ARG A 565 -6.28 30.81 16.57
C ARG A 565 -5.75 30.38 17.94
N VAL A 566 -4.73 29.52 17.97
CA VAL A 566 -4.10 29.06 19.20
C VAL A 566 -3.47 30.21 19.97
N ILE A 567 -2.75 31.12 19.28
CA ILE A 567 -2.12 32.31 19.85
C ILE A 567 -3.17 33.26 20.45
N ASN A 568 -4.19 33.61 19.67
CA ASN A 568 -5.25 34.55 20.11
C ASN A 568 -5.97 34.01 21.34
N ARG A 569 -6.20 32.71 21.39
CA ARG A 569 -6.81 32.08 22.56
C ARG A 569 -5.89 32.10 23.79
N ALA A 570 -4.62 31.80 23.63
CA ALA A 570 -3.64 31.87 24.71
C ALA A 570 -3.54 33.29 25.27
N LYS A 571 -3.58 34.33 24.42
CA LYS A 571 -3.54 35.74 24.82
C LYS A 571 -4.80 36.21 25.55
N ASN A 572 -5.97 35.74 25.13
CA ASN A 572 -7.27 36.20 25.62
C ASN A 572 -7.86 35.29 26.73
N GLY A 573 -7.22 34.17 27.06
CA GLY A 573 -7.68 33.16 28.02
C GLY A 573 -6.69 32.94 29.16
N ASN A 574 -6.59 31.68 29.60
CA ASN A 574 -5.75 31.26 30.75
C ASN A 574 -4.26 31.07 30.39
N SER A 575 -3.74 31.76 29.40
CA SER A 575 -2.35 31.62 28.91
C SER A 575 -1.98 30.21 28.43
N GLN A 576 -2.92 29.30 28.29
CA GLN A 576 -2.65 27.94 27.80
C GLN A 576 -2.53 27.89 26.29
N ILE A 577 -1.36 27.50 25.81
CA ILE A 577 -1.13 27.13 24.40
C ILE A 577 -1.64 25.70 24.24
N ASN A 578 -2.79 25.55 23.61
CA ASN A 578 -3.42 24.23 23.41
C ASN A 578 -4.04 24.15 22.02
N TYR A 579 -3.46 23.29 21.18
CA TYR A 579 -3.93 23.02 19.82
C TYR A 579 -5.29 22.29 19.79
N TRP A 580 -5.55 21.46 20.81
CA TRP A 580 -6.71 20.56 20.81
C TRP A 580 -8.02 21.25 21.14
N ILE A 581 -7.99 22.28 21.95
CA ILE A 581 -9.18 23.01 22.34
C ILE A 581 -9.58 24.02 21.22
N ARG A 582 -10.86 24.09 20.90
CA ARG A 582 -11.44 25.03 19.91
C ARG A 582 -11.81 26.37 20.49
#